data_24d5fbbcdac8e576bc5fde1e01396b57
#
_entry.id   24d5fbbcdac8e576bc5fde1e01396b57
#
_cell.length_a   1.000
_cell.length_b   1.000
_cell.length_c   1.000
_cell.angle_alpha   90.00
_cell.angle_beta   90.00
_cell.angle_gamma   90.00
#
_symmetry.space_group_name_H-M   'P 1'
#
loop_
_entity.id
_entity.type
_entity.pdbx_description
1 polymer ?
#
loop_
_entity_poly.entity_id
_entity_poly.type
_entity_poly.pdbx_seq_one_letter_code
_entity_poly.pdbx_strand_id
1 'polypeptide(L)'
;RKLQQELHQMLDANRFNVLVMHRRFGKTVCAVNHLLKRAIEETKPSPRLAYIAPTYRQAKNVAWDYIKQFAGKIPNTKFHETELRCDLPNGARISLLGAENPASLRGIYLDFCVMDEVADMPQSIFPEVIRPALSDRKGGCAFIGTPKGHNYFHDLWQAAESTKGWERKMY
;
A
#
# COMPACT_ATOMS: atom_id res chain seq x y z
N ARG A 1 -0.51 6.65 -18.45
CA ARG A 1 -0.06 5.58 -19.37
C ARG A 1 -1.08 4.44 -19.31
N LYS A 2 -1.34 3.76 -20.46
CA LYS A 2 -2.37 2.70 -20.57
C LYS A 2 -2.19 1.60 -19.51
N LEU A 3 -0.97 1.11 -19.32
CA LEU A 3 -0.65 0.09 -18.30
C LEU A 3 -0.96 0.53 -16.87
N GLN A 4 -0.81 1.81 -16.55
CA GLN A 4 -1.16 2.31 -15.21
C GLN A 4 -2.69 2.36 -15.00
N GLN A 5 -3.45 2.65 -16.06
CA GLN A 5 -4.92 2.61 -15.99
C GLN A 5 -5.43 1.18 -15.77
N GLU A 6 -4.89 0.21 -16.50
CA GLU A 6 -5.19 -1.22 -16.31
C GLU A 6 -4.86 -1.67 -14.87
N LEU A 7 -3.73 -1.19 -14.33
CA LEU A 7 -3.32 -1.49 -12.96
C LEU A 7 -4.32 -0.93 -11.94
N HIS A 8 -4.76 0.31 -12.11
CA HIS A 8 -5.77 0.90 -11.22
C HIS A 8 -7.08 0.12 -11.27
N GLN A 9 -7.54 -0.28 -12.45
CA GLN A 9 -8.75 -1.10 -12.60
C GLN A 9 -8.63 -2.45 -11.88
N MET A 10 -7.49 -3.12 -11.99
CA MET A 10 -7.23 -4.38 -11.30
C MET A 10 -7.23 -4.21 -9.77
N LEU A 11 -6.57 -3.15 -9.28
CA LEU A 11 -6.51 -2.82 -7.85
C LEU A 11 -7.89 -2.44 -7.27
N ASP A 12 -8.78 -1.87 -8.08
CA ASP A 12 -10.15 -1.57 -7.68
C ASP A 12 -11.05 -2.81 -7.66
N ALA A 13 -10.83 -3.73 -8.60
CA ALA A 13 -11.65 -4.92 -8.78
C ALA A 13 -11.39 -6.02 -7.74
N ASN A 14 -10.21 -6.06 -7.13
CA ASN A 14 -9.78 -7.14 -6.26
C ASN A 14 -9.33 -6.62 -4.90
N ARG A 15 -9.66 -7.37 -3.84
CA ARG A 15 -9.30 -7.01 -2.46
C ARG A 15 -7.79 -7.13 -2.21
N PHE A 16 -7.17 -8.16 -2.74
CA PHE A 16 -5.74 -8.43 -2.57
C PHE A 16 -5.08 -8.61 -3.94
N ASN A 17 -3.99 -7.90 -4.16
CA ASN A 17 -3.30 -7.90 -5.44
C ASN A 17 -1.81 -8.13 -5.25
N VAL A 18 -1.22 -9.07 -5.99
CA VAL A 18 0.21 -9.33 -5.98
C VAL A 18 0.82 -8.88 -7.31
N LEU A 19 1.66 -7.86 -7.26
CA LEU A 19 2.20 -7.18 -8.42
C LEU A 19 3.73 -7.34 -8.48
N VAL A 20 4.19 -8.16 -9.38
CA VAL A 20 5.61 -8.32 -9.67
C VAL A 20 6.00 -7.33 -10.75
N MET A 21 6.86 -6.37 -10.42
CA MET A 21 7.24 -5.29 -11.31
C MET A 21 8.75 -5.15 -11.44
N HIS A 22 9.23 -4.95 -12.65
CA HIS A 22 10.64 -4.64 -12.88
C HIS A 22 11.04 -3.27 -12.30
N ARG A 23 12.33 -3.12 -12.03
CA ARG A 23 12.91 -1.82 -11.67
C ARG A 23 12.59 -0.79 -12.77
N ARG A 24 12.36 0.47 -12.37
CA ARG A 24 12.02 1.60 -13.26
C ARG A 24 10.64 1.54 -13.94
N PHE A 25 9.79 0.61 -13.57
CA PHE A 25 8.39 0.58 -14.05
C PHE A 25 7.56 1.80 -13.58
N GLY A 26 8.00 2.49 -12.53
CA GLY A 26 7.24 3.58 -11.88
C GLY A 26 6.26 3.06 -10.84
N LYS A 27 6.56 1.91 -10.22
CA LYS A 27 5.72 1.23 -9.23
C LYS A 27 5.32 2.15 -8.06
N THR A 28 6.27 2.94 -7.51
CA THR A 28 6.00 3.85 -6.40
C THR A 28 5.02 4.94 -6.78
N VAL A 29 5.22 5.56 -7.95
CA VAL A 29 4.31 6.61 -8.46
C VAL A 29 2.90 6.06 -8.64
N CYS A 30 2.77 4.87 -9.23
CA CYS A 30 1.49 4.21 -9.42
C CYS A 30 0.82 3.86 -8.08
N ALA A 31 1.58 3.31 -7.13
CA ALA A 31 1.10 2.95 -5.81
C ALA A 31 0.62 4.17 -5.02
N VAL A 32 1.39 5.25 -5.00
CA VAL A 32 1.02 6.50 -4.31
C VAL A 32 -0.22 7.13 -4.94
N ASN A 33 -0.32 7.17 -6.27
CA ASN A 33 -1.51 7.67 -6.95
C ASN A 33 -2.74 6.81 -6.64
N HIS A 34 -2.59 5.49 -6.56
CA HIS A 34 -3.69 4.61 -6.19
C HIS A 34 -4.13 4.80 -4.73
N LEU A 35 -3.19 4.96 -3.79
CA LEU A 35 -3.51 5.32 -2.41
C LEU A 35 -4.30 6.61 -2.32
N LEU A 36 -3.88 7.66 -3.03
CA LEU A 36 -4.60 8.93 -3.08
C LEU A 36 -5.99 8.80 -3.68
N LYS A 37 -6.11 8.08 -4.79
CA LYS A 37 -7.41 7.78 -5.40
C LYS A 37 -8.34 7.11 -4.39
N ARG A 38 -7.89 6.04 -3.74
CA ARG A 38 -8.65 5.32 -2.72
C ARG A 38 -9.00 6.20 -1.52
N ALA A 39 -8.08 7.06 -1.08
CA ALA A 39 -8.33 7.98 0.02
C ALA A 39 -9.39 9.03 -0.30
N ILE A 40 -9.46 9.50 -1.55
CA ILE A 40 -10.46 10.47 -2.02
C ILE A 40 -11.83 9.81 -2.21
N GLU A 41 -11.86 8.61 -2.78
CA GLU A 41 -13.09 7.90 -3.14
C GLU A 41 -13.73 7.11 -1.97
N GLU A 42 -12.99 6.88 -0.87
CA GLU A 42 -13.51 6.12 0.27
C GLU A 42 -14.61 6.90 0.99
N THR A 43 -15.77 6.25 1.14
CA THR A 43 -16.95 6.84 1.76
C THR A 43 -17.13 6.49 3.24
N LYS A 44 -16.33 5.56 3.76
CA LYS A 44 -16.34 5.23 5.18
C LYS A 44 -15.84 6.41 6.03
N PRO A 45 -16.33 6.54 7.26
CA PRO A 45 -15.86 7.61 8.14
C PRO A 45 -14.36 7.43 8.48
N SER A 46 -13.63 8.53 8.45
CA SER A 46 -12.20 8.58 8.81
C SER A 46 -11.35 7.50 8.11
N PRO A 47 -11.25 7.47 6.77
CA PRO A 47 -10.49 6.46 6.07
C PRO A 47 -9.01 6.45 6.48
N ARG A 48 -8.43 5.25 6.61
CA ARG A 48 -7.02 5.06 6.96
C ARG A 48 -6.33 4.20 5.90
N LEU A 49 -5.31 4.76 5.30
CA LEU A 49 -4.53 4.12 4.26
C LEU A 49 -3.04 4.17 4.64
N ALA A 50 -2.28 3.21 4.15
CA ALA A 50 -0.85 3.14 4.47
C ALA A 50 0.01 2.77 3.26
N TYR A 51 1.19 3.36 3.19
CA TYR A 51 2.30 2.88 2.39
C TYR A 51 3.33 2.25 3.33
N ILE A 52 3.55 0.95 3.20
CA ILE A 52 4.38 0.15 4.09
C ILE A 52 5.62 -0.31 3.32
N ALA A 53 6.79 0.01 3.83
CA ALA A 53 8.09 -0.44 3.32
C ALA A 53 8.81 -1.31 4.35
N PRO A 54 9.88 -2.02 4.01
CA PRO A 54 10.65 -2.80 4.97
C PRO A 54 11.12 -1.99 6.17
N THR A 55 11.51 -0.72 5.96
CA THR A 55 11.85 0.21 7.03
C THR A 55 11.12 1.55 6.85
N TYR A 56 10.89 2.24 7.97
CA TYR A 56 10.32 3.58 7.99
C TYR A 56 11.15 4.57 7.17
N ARG A 57 12.47 4.48 7.24
CA ARG A 57 13.38 5.28 6.45
C ARG A 57 13.23 5.04 4.95
N GLN A 58 13.07 3.79 4.53
CA GLN A 58 12.79 3.45 3.14
C GLN A 58 11.45 4.01 2.67
N ALA A 59 10.38 3.88 3.47
CA ALA A 59 9.09 4.46 3.16
C ALA A 59 9.21 5.97 2.93
N LYS A 60 9.91 6.69 3.82
CA LYS A 60 10.18 8.13 3.67
C LYS A 60 10.90 8.44 2.36
N ASN A 61 12.03 7.79 2.12
CA ASN A 61 12.89 8.10 0.98
C ASN A 61 12.23 7.79 -0.37
N VAL A 62 11.32 6.83 -0.41
CA VAL A 62 10.73 6.34 -1.67
C VAL A 62 9.38 7.03 -1.96
N ALA A 63 8.54 7.25 -0.96
CA ALA A 63 7.15 7.64 -1.17
C ALA A 63 6.78 9.04 -0.66
N TRP A 64 7.46 9.59 0.34
CA TRP A 64 7.01 10.81 1.00
C TRP A 64 6.94 12.03 0.07
N ASP A 65 7.95 12.24 -0.76
CA ASP A 65 7.96 13.36 -1.69
C ASP A 65 6.87 13.24 -2.76
N TYR A 66 6.58 12.02 -3.23
CA TYR A 66 5.46 11.78 -4.14
C TYR A 66 4.11 12.07 -3.49
N ILE A 67 3.91 11.68 -2.22
CA ILE A 67 2.69 12.00 -1.49
C ILE A 67 2.53 13.52 -1.39
N LYS A 68 3.56 14.25 -0.98
CA LYS A 68 3.53 15.72 -0.92
C LYS A 68 3.25 16.36 -2.29
N GLN A 69 3.90 15.86 -3.33
CA GLN A 69 3.72 16.39 -4.70
C GLN A 69 2.30 16.21 -5.21
N PHE A 70 1.70 15.05 -4.98
CA PHE A 70 0.38 14.76 -5.54
C PHE A 70 -0.75 15.25 -4.63
N ALA A 71 -0.69 14.98 -3.34
CA ALA A 71 -1.69 15.41 -2.38
C ALA A 71 -1.65 16.93 -2.13
N GLY A 72 -0.51 17.57 -2.31
CA GLY A 72 -0.38 19.04 -2.22
C GLY A 72 -1.22 19.83 -3.22
N LYS A 73 -1.71 19.16 -4.27
CA LYS A 73 -2.66 19.77 -5.23
C LYS A 73 -4.11 19.78 -4.70
N ILE A 74 -4.39 19.10 -3.62
CA ILE A 74 -5.70 19.05 -2.99
C ILE A 74 -5.75 20.17 -1.93
N PRO A 75 -6.63 21.15 -2.06
CA PRO A 75 -6.75 22.23 -1.08
C PRO A 75 -7.02 21.69 0.33
N ASN A 76 -6.47 22.36 1.34
CA ASN A 76 -6.61 22.02 2.76
C ASN A 76 -6.01 20.67 3.19
N THR A 77 -5.15 20.08 2.39
CA THR A 77 -4.35 18.91 2.79
C THR A 77 -3.30 19.33 3.82
N LYS A 78 -3.16 18.54 4.88
CA LYS A 78 -2.16 18.78 5.95
C LYS A 78 -1.10 17.69 5.95
N PHE A 79 0.16 18.10 6.04
CA PHE A 79 1.31 17.21 6.11
C PHE A 79 1.97 17.26 7.49
N HIS A 80 2.24 16.11 8.07
CA HIS A 80 2.93 15.95 9.35
C HIS A 80 4.28 15.28 9.11
N GLU A 81 5.33 16.09 9.02
CA GLU A 81 6.68 15.62 8.66
C GLU A 81 7.30 14.67 9.68
N THR A 82 7.01 14.85 10.96
CA THR A 82 7.53 13.99 12.04
C THR A 82 6.90 12.61 12.02
N GLU A 83 5.59 12.54 11.75
CA GLU A 83 4.83 11.28 11.75
C GLU A 83 4.70 10.67 10.34
N LEU A 84 5.18 11.36 9.30
CA LEU A 84 5.05 10.99 7.89
C LEU A 84 3.61 10.60 7.54
N ARG A 85 2.68 11.47 7.86
CA ARG A 85 1.27 11.30 7.51
C ARG A 85 0.71 12.51 6.77
N CYS A 86 -0.25 12.25 5.93
CA CYS A 86 -0.98 13.23 5.14
C CYS A 86 -2.46 13.12 5.48
N ASP A 87 -3.06 14.21 5.96
CA ASP A 87 -4.48 14.30 6.29
C ASP A 87 -5.22 15.07 5.19
N LEU A 88 -6.17 14.42 4.52
CA LEU A 88 -7.00 15.01 3.47
C LEU A 88 -8.24 15.70 4.04
N PRO A 89 -8.84 16.67 3.32
CA PRO A 89 -9.99 17.43 3.80
C PRO A 89 -11.25 16.59 4.05
N ASN A 90 -11.37 15.41 3.44
CA ASN A 90 -12.47 14.48 3.66
C ASN A 90 -12.30 13.59 4.91
N GLY A 91 -11.26 13.82 5.73
CA GLY A 91 -10.95 13.02 6.92
C GLY A 91 -10.09 11.79 6.66
N ALA A 92 -9.75 11.50 5.41
CA ALA A 92 -8.83 10.42 5.08
C ALA A 92 -7.41 10.73 5.53
N ARG A 93 -6.69 9.71 5.97
CA ARG A 93 -5.28 9.78 6.36
C ARG A 93 -4.47 8.74 5.62
N ILE A 94 -3.36 9.17 5.04
CA ILE A 94 -2.35 8.30 4.46
C ILE A 94 -1.11 8.38 5.34
N SER A 95 -0.65 7.24 5.86
CA SER A 95 0.54 7.13 6.71
C SER A 95 1.62 6.31 6.02
N LEU A 96 2.88 6.71 6.21
CA LEU A 96 4.03 5.90 5.85
C LEU A 96 4.47 5.08 7.06
N LEU A 97 4.67 3.79 6.87
CA LEU A 97 4.97 2.83 7.94
C LEU A 97 6.15 1.95 7.56
N GLY A 98 6.89 1.49 8.56
CA GLY A 98 7.98 0.52 8.40
C GLY A 98 7.62 -0.82 9.01
N ALA A 99 7.91 -1.91 8.31
CA ALA A 99 7.67 -3.28 8.77
C ALA A 99 8.69 -3.76 9.81
N GLU A 100 9.78 -3.02 10.05
CA GLU A 100 10.82 -3.36 11.02
C GLU A 100 10.35 -3.34 12.47
N ASN A 101 9.25 -2.64 12.75
CA ASN A 101 8.66 -2.59 14.08
C ASN A 101 7.19 -3.00 14.05
N PRO A 102 6.89 -4.32 13.99
CA PRO A 102 5.52 -4.82 13.92
C PRO A 102 4.64 -4.39 15.10
N ALA A 103 5.25 -4.19 16.29
CA ALA A 103 4.51 -3.77 17.47
C ALA A 103 3.87 -2.38 17.31
N SER A 104 4.53 -1.47 16.60
CA SER A 104 4.00 -0.12 16.33
C SER A 104 2.80 -0.12 15.36
N LEU A 105 2.60 -1.20 14.63
CA LEU A 105 1.52 -1.35 13.66
C LEU A 105 0.29 -2.10 14.23
N ARG A 106 0.40 -2.60 15.47
CA ARG A 106 -0.73 -3.26 16.13
C ARG A 106 -1.75 -2.23 16.61
N GLY A 107 -3.02 -2.58 16.53
CA GLY A 107 -4.12 -1.71 16.98
C GLY A 107 -4.54 -0.62 15.99
N ILE A 108 -3.90 -0.50 14.82
CA ILE A 108 -4.38 0.36 13.74
C ILE A 108 -5.46 -0.35 12.93
N TYR A 109 -6.31 0.43 12.25
CA TYR A 109 -7.20 -0.10 11.23
C TYR A 109 -6.86 0.52 9.87
N LEU A 110 -7.09 -0.24 8.81
CA LEU A 110 -6.76 0.16 7.44
C LEU A 110 -7.90 -0.16 6.49
N ASP A 111 -8.24 0.78 5.64
CA ASP A 111 -9.16 0.60 4.51
C ASP A 111 -8.41 0.13 3.26
N PHE A 112 -7.16 0.54 3.10
CA PHE A 112 -6.28 0.05 2.05
C PHE A 112 -4.81 0.26 2.42
N CYS A 113 -3.94 -0.64 1.98
CA CYS A 113 -2.50 -0.42 2.08
C CYS A 113 -1.75 -0.93 0.85
N VAL A 114 -0.58 -0.35 0.65
CA VAL A 114 0.45 -0.87 -0.25
C VAL A 114 1.59 -1.39 0.60
N MET A 115 2.02 -2.63 0.34
CA MET A 115 3.24 -3.20 0.91
C MET A 115 4.30 -3.27 -0.19
N ASP A 116 5.29 -2.40 -0.12
CA ASP A 116 6.36 -2.29 -1.13
C ASP A 116 7.61 -3.06 -0.69
N GLU A 117 8.26 -3.74 -1.64
CA GLU A 117 9.41 -4.61 -1.43
C GLU A 117 9.15 -5.70 -0.38
N VAL A 118 8.02 -6.38 -0.52
CA VAL A 118 7.52 -7.41 0.41
C VAL A 118 8.55 -8.51 0.67
N ALA A 119 9.39 -8.84 -0.31
CA ALA A 119 10.46 -9.83 -0.17
C ALA A 119 11.45 -9.52 0.97
N ASP A 120 11.59 -8.25 1.35
CA ASP A 120 12.51 -7.78 2.39
C ASP A 120 11.81 -7.56 3.75
N MET A 121 10.53 -7.89 3.86
CA MET A 121 9.76 -7.76 5.10
C MET A 121 9.73 -9.07 5.90
N PRO A 122 9.52 -9.00 7.24
CA PRO A 122 9.23 -10.18 8.03
C PRO A 122 8.01 -10.92 7.48
N GLN A 123 8.09 -12.26 7.33
CA GLN A 123 7.00 -13.07 6.77
C GLN A 123 5.71 -12.99 7.60
N SER A 124 5.83 -12.77 8.91
CA SER A 124 4.70 -12.67 9.84
C SER A 124 3.95 -11.34 9.75
N ILE A 125 4.53 -10.30 9.13
CA ILE A 125 3.95 -8.95 9.17
C ILE A 125 2.53 -8.90 8.57
N PHE A 126 2.32 -9.53 7.43
CA PHE A 126 1.00 -9.53 6.81
C PHE A 126 -0.01 -10.38 7.58
N PRO A 127 0.21 -11.69 7.85
CA PRO A 127 -0.80 -12.53 8.49
C PRO A 127 -1.11 -12.10 9.94
N GLU A 128 -0.11 -11.62 10.70
CA GLU A 128 -0.27 -11.36 12.12
C GLU A 128 -0.64 -9.89 12.45
N VAL A 129 -0.31 -8.95 11.57
CA VAL A 129 -0.47 -7.52 11.85
C VAL A 129 -1.33 -6.81 10.81
N ILE A 130 -0.98 -6.88 9.53
CA ILE A 130 -1.66 -6.10 8.49
C ILE A 130 -3.01 -6.68 8.14
N ARG A 131 -3.12 -8.00 8.00
CA ARG A 131 -4.39 -8.66 7.70
C ARG A 131 -5.47 -8.40 8.78
N PRO A 132 -5.17 -8.51 10.09
CA PRO A 132 -6.09 -8.08 11.13
C PRO A 132 -6.50 -6.60 11.01
N ALA A 133 -5.55 -5.69 10.78
CA ALA A 133 -5.82 -4.27 10.59
C ALA A 133 -6.78 -3.95 9.42
N LEU A 134 -6.78 -4.79 8.37
CA LEU A 134 -7.68 -4.68 7.23
C LEU A 134 -9.04 -5.35 7.46
N SER A 135 -9.13 -6.29 8.40
CA SER A 135 -10.30 -7.17 8.53
C SER A 135 -11.55 -6.43 8.99
N ASP A 136 -11.44 -5.58 10.00
CA ASP A 136 -12.59 -4.86 10.61
C ASP A 136 -13.28 -3.95 9.59
N ARG A 137 -12.51 -3.39 8.67
CA ARG A 137 -13.00 -2.46 7.66
C ARG A 137 -13.18 -3.09 6.29
N LYS A 138 -12.95 -4.40 6.15
CA LYS A 138 -12.91 -5.12 4.87
C LYS A 138 -11.94 -4.47 3.87
N GLY A 139 -10.84 -3.95 4.38
CA GLY A 139 -9.83 -3.25 3.62
C GLY A 139 -9.06 -4.17 2.66
N GLY A 140 -8.41 -3.58 1.68
CA GLY A 140 -7.61 -4.26 0.66
C GLY A 140 -6.12 -4.01 0.78
N CYS A 141 -5.32 -4.80 0.05
CA CYS A 141 -3.86 -4.66 0.01
C CYS A 141 -3.29 -4.91 -1.37
N ALA A 142 -2.32 -4.10 -1.76
CA ALA A 142 -1.47 -4.35 -2.91
C ALA A 142 -0.05 -4.71 -2.42
N PHE A 143 0.37 -5.93 -2.73
CA PHE A 143 1.75 -6.39 -2.52
C PHE A 143 2.55 -6.09 -3.77
N ILE A 144 3.57 -5.28 -3.66
CA ILE A 144 4.42 -4.91 -4.80
C ILE A 144 5.88 -5.21 -4.50
N GLY A 145 6.63 -5.54 -5.53
CA GLY A 145 8.06 -5.82 -5.37
C GLY A 145 8.72 -6.24 -6.68
N THR A 146 10.03 -6.41 -6.59
CA THR A 146 10.84 -6.99 -7.67
C THR A 146 11.06 -8.47 -7.39
N PRO A 147 11.21 -9.31 -8.43
CA PRO A 147 11.54 -10.72 -8.24
C PRO A 147 12.89 -10.88 -7.53
N LYS A 148 12.92 -11.67 -6.46
CA LYS A 148 14.15 -11.96 -5.68
C LYS A 148 14.27 -13.46 -5.37
N GLY A 149 13.88 -14.33 -6.31
CA GLY A 149 13.90 -15.77 -6.12
C GLY A 149 12.72 -16.30 -5.27
N HIS A 150 12.89 -17.48 -4.69
CA HIS A 150 11.88 -18.13 -3.85
C HIS A 150 11.91 -17.54 -2.43
N ASN A 151 10.91 -16.76 -2.08
CA ASN A 151 10.76 -16.11 -0.78
C ASN A 151 9.27 -15.87 -0.49
N TYR A 152 8.96 -15.19 0.61
CA TYR A 152 7.58 -14.92 1.01
C TYR A 152 6.75 -14.20 -0.07
N PHE A 153 7.36 -13.30 -0.85
CA PHE A 153 6.67 -12.65 -1.97
C PHE A 153 6.31 -13.64 -3.09
N HIS A 154 7.17 -14.61 -3.35
CA HIS A 154 6.87 -15.71 -4.26
C HIS A 154 5.72 -16.57 -3.72
N ASP A 155 5.69 -16.85 -2.42
CA ASP A 155 4.61 -17.63 -1.80
C ASP A 155 3.26 -16.90 -1.92
N LEU A 156 3.22 -15.59 -1.73
CA LEU A 156 2.03 -14.76 -1.98
C LEU A 156 1.60 -14.81 -3.45
N TRP A 157 2.56 -14.79 -4.38
CA TRP A 157 2.28 -14.94 -5.81
C TRP A 157 1.62 -16.28 -6.13
N GLN A 158 2.12 -17.38 -5.57
CA GLN A 158 1.52 -18.71 -5.75
C GLN A 158 0.12 -18.80 -5.12
N ALA A 159 -0.03 -18.30 -3.90
CA ALA A 159 -1.31 -18.30 -3.20
C ALA A 159 -2.39 -17.49 -3.93
N ALA A 160 -2.02 -16.39 -4.58
CA ALA A 160 -2.95 -15.54 -5.31
C ALA A 160 -3.62 -16.23 -6.51
N GLU A 161 -3.00 -17.29 -7.07
CA GLU A 161 -3.57 -18.04 -8.19
C GLU A 161 -4.88 -18.75 -7.85
N SER A 162 -4.98 -19.29 -6.65
CA SER A 162 -6.10 -20.16 -6.23
C SER A 162 -6.99 -19.54 -5.14
N THR A 163 -6.67 -18.36 -4.64
CA THR A 163 -7.41 -17.74 -3.54
C THR A 163 -8.43 -16.73 -4.07
N LYS A 164 -9.70 -16.97 -3.75
CA LYS A 164 -10.80 -16.05 -4.14
C LYS A 164 -10.58 -14.65 -3.58
N GLY A 165 -10.74 -13.63 -4.43
CA GLY A 165 -10.55 -12.22 -4.07
C GLY A 165 -9.10 -11.75 -4.15
N TRP A 166 -8.20 -12.62 -4.62
CA TRP A 166 -6.81 -12.31 -4.93
C TRP A 166 -6.61 -12.25 -6.44
N GLU A 167 -5.72 -11.39 -6.86
CA GLU A 167 -5.28 -11.27 -8.26
C GLU A 167 -3.76 -11.11 -8.30
N ARG A 168 -3.12 -11.57 -9.38
CA ARG A 168 -1.68 -11.43 -9.58
C ARG A 168 -1.36 -10.98 -11.00
N LYS A 169 -0.35 -10.13 -11.13
CA LYS A 169 0.13 -9.68 -12.43
C LYS A 169 1.62 -9.36 -12.41
N MET A 170 2.29 -9.68 -13.50
CA MET A 170 3.71 -9.39 -13.70
C MET A 170 3.86 -8.37 -14.84
N TYR A 171 4.72 -7.36 -14.64
CA TYR A 171 5.02 -6.28 -15.58
C TYR A 171 6.52 -6.13 -15.82
#